data_4196defa14d07e0eed076739612fe6b9
#
_entry.id   4196defa14d07e0eed076739612fe6b9
#
_cell.length_a   1.000
_cell.length_b   1.000
_cell.length_c   1.000
_cell.angle_alpha   90.00
_cell.angle_beta   90.00
_cell.angle_gamma   90.00
#
_symmetry.space_group_name_H-M   'P 1'
#
loop_
_entity.id
_entity.type
_entity.pdbx_description
1 polymer ?
#
loop_
_entity_poly.entity_id
_entity_poly.type
_entity_poly.pdbx_seq_one_letter_code
_entity_poly.pdbx_strand_id
1 'polypeptide(L)'
;GVSETDKTVIVMNDNQTQEKKDMLKHIGADLRLVPPKPYKDDGNYVKVAGRLADELKSSNNHGVVWANQFDNTANSKGHYESTGPEIWDQTEGKVDAFVCASGTGGTIAGVSSYLKEKNKDVKIYLSDPAGSSLYNYIENGELKGDGNSITEGIGSSRVTANFAEAKIDGAFSINDQESLPILYDLIQNEGLSLGTSCGVNIAGAIRLGKK
;
A
#
# COMPACT_ATOMS: atom_id res chain seq x y z
N GLY A 1 -5.56 -18.36 -9.50
CA GLY A 1 -6.10 -18.88 -8.24
C GLY A 1 -5.13 -19.87 -7.62
N VAL A 2 -5.09 -19.90 -6.31
CA VAL A 2 -4.32 -20.88 -5.53
C VAL A 2 -5.16 -22.16 -5.49
N SER A 3 -4.57 -23.31 -5.81
CA SER A 3 -5.30 -24.59 -5.74
C SER A 3 -5.36 -25.06 -4.27
N GLU A 4 -6.29 -25.97 -3.95
CA GLU A 4 -6.40 -26.55 -2.59
C GLU A 4 -5.12 -27.29 -2.12
N THR A 5 -4.20 -27.56 -3.04
CA THR A 5 -2.92 -28.25 -2.77
C THR A 5 -1.74 -27.28 -2.62
N ASP A 6 -1.91 -25.99 -2.90
CA ASP A 6 -0.84 -25.02 -2.83
C ASP A 6 -0.52 -24.65 -1.38
N LYS A 7 0.74 -24.73 -1.00
CA LYS A 7 1.20 -24.23 0.30
C LYS A 7 1.51 -22.74 0.26
N THR A 8 0.85 -21.98 1.10
CA THR A 8 1.12 -20.57 1.28
C THR A 8 2.15 -20.38 2.40
N VAL A 9 3.29 -19.76 2.10
CA VAL A 9 4.31 -19.37 3.08
C VAL A 9 4.32 -17.86 3.19
N ILE A 10 4.17 -17.31 4.40
CA ILE A 10 4.14 -15.88 4.66
C ILE A 10 5.29 -15.50 5.59
N VAL A 11 6.17 -14.60 5.13
CA VAL A 11 7.22 -13.99 5.94
C VAL A 11 6.76 -12.60 6.35
N MET A 12 6.72 -12.31 7.64
CA MET A 12 6.32 -11.01 8.16
C MET A 12 7.08 -10.64 9.44
N ASN A 13 7.07 -9.37 9.79
CA ASN A 13 7.65 -8.89 11.03
C ASN A 13 6.90 -9.45 12.25
N ASP A 14 7.64 -9.79 13.31
CA ASP A 14 7.09 -10.35 14.55
C ASP A 14 6.31 -9.33 15.41
N ASN A 15 6.49 -8.05 15.17
CA ASN A 15 5.79 -6.96 15.86
C ASN A 15 4.38 -6.65 15.28
N GLN A 16 3.90 -7.43 14.30
CA GLN A 16 2.52 -7.31 13.82
C GLN A 16 1.51 -7.79 14.87
N THR A 17 0.25 -7.31 14.76
CA THR A 17 -0.81 -7.63 15.71
C THR A 17 -1.06 -9.14 15.83
N GLN A 18 -1.50 -9.59 17.01
CA GLN A 18 -1.74 -11.02 17.25
C GLN A 18 -2.90 -11.52 16.38
N GLU A 19 -3.94 -10.71 16.16
CA GLU A 19 -5.08 -11.07 15.30
C GLU A 19 -4.64 -11.40 13.87
N LYS A 20 -3.72 -10.61 13.29
CA LYS A 20 -3.16 -10.91 11.95
C LYS A 20 -2.45 -12.25 11.91
N LYS A 21 -1.64 -12.53 12.92
CA LYS A 21 -0.89 -13.81 13.03
C LYS A 21 -1.84 -15.00 13.17
N ASP A 22 -2.84 -14.87 14.01
CA ASP A 22 -3.81 -15.93 14.27
C ASP A 22 -4.70 -16.20 13.05
N MET A 23 -5.17 -15.13 12.36
CA MET A 23 -5.90 -15.26 11.11
C MET A 23 -5.10 -16.03 10.05
N LEU A 24 -3.83 -15.66 9.84
CA LEU A 24 -2.98 -16.32 8.85
C LEU A 24 -2.75 -17.81 9.19
N LYS A 25 -2.57 -18.15 10.46
CA LYS A 25 -2.48 -19.55 10.90
C LYS A 25 -3.80 -20.30 10.71
N HIS A 26 -4.92 -19.68 11.01
CA HIS A 26 -6.25 -20.28 10.87
C HIS A 26 -6.56 -20.67 9.42
N ILE A 27 -6.11 -19.87 8.45
CA ILE A 27 -6.27 -20.20 7.02
C ILE A 27 -5.19 -21.17 6.51
N GLY A 28 -4.35 -21.71 7.38
CA GLY A 28 -3.38 -22.76 7.05
C GLY A 28 -2.05 -22.26 6.45
N ALA A 29 -1.73 -20.97 6.57
CA ALA A 29 -0.46 -20.45 6.08
C ALA A 29 0.71 -20.90 7.00
N ASP A 30 1.85 -21.27 6.39
CA ASP A 30 3.14 -21.43 7.08
C ASP A 30 3.70 -20.02 7.37
N LEU A 31 3.55 -19.59 8.62
CA LEU A 31 3.92 -18.24 9.04
C LEU A 31 5.35 -18.21 9.58
N ARG A 32 6.21 -17.42 8.91
CA ARG A 32 7.61 -17.18 9.27
C ARG A 32 7.76 -15.76 9.82
N LEU A 33 7.98 -15.65 11.13
CA LEU A 33 8.16 -14.37 11.81
C LEU A 33 9.66 -14.00 11.84
N VAL A 34 9.95 -12.74 11.53
CA VAL A 34 11.30 -12.16 11.57
C VAL A 34 11.30 -10.85 12.37
N PRO A 35 12.40 -10.48 13.04
CA PRO A 35 12.49 -9.18 13.68
C PRO A 35 12.32 -8.03 12.68
N PRO A 36 11.67 -6.91 13.05
CA PRO A 36 11.53 -5.76 12.18
C PRO A 36 12.90 -5.15 11.86
N LYS A 37 13.20 -5.04 10.58
CA LYS A 37 14.45 -4.51 10.05
C LYS A 37 14.17 -3.53 8.92
N PRO A 38 14.95 -2.45 8.79
CA PRO A 38 14.86 -1.54 7.65
C PRO A 38 15.18 -2.29 6.34
N TYR A 39 14.64 -1.82 5.21
CA TYR A 39 14.78 -2.51 3.92
C TYR A 39 16.24 -2.72 3.48
N LYS A 40 17.17 -1.84 3.89
CA LYS A 40 18.62 -1.99 3.59
C LYS A 40 19.28 -3.18 4.30
N ASP A 41 18.68 -3.67 5.40
CA ASP A 41 19.19 -4.80 6.16
C ASP A 41 18.76 -6.12 5.48
N ASP A 42 19.66 -7.10 5.41
CA ASP A 42 19.39 -8.41 4.79
C ASP A 42 18.41 -9.28 5.61
N GLY A 43 18.19 -8.96 6.86
CA GLY A 43 17.15 -9.56 7.70
C GLY A 43 15.76 -8.96 7.48
N ASN A 44 15.59 -7.98 6.57
CA ASN A 44 14.28 -7.45 6.24
C ASN A 44 13.37 -8.53 5.65
N TYR A 45 12.12 -8.59 6.09
CA TYR A 45 11.17 -9.65 5.75
C TYR A 45 10.97 -9.84 4.24
N VAL A 46 11.04 -8.77 3.43
CA VAL A 46 10.94 -8.87 1.96
C VAL A 46 12.12 -9.62 1.37
N LYS A 47 13.34 -9.30 1.83
CA LYS A 47 14.57 -9.99 1.39
C LYS A 47 14.62 -11.43 1.87
N VAL A 48 14.18 -11.69 3.11
CA VAL A 48 14.07 -13.06 3.66
C VAL A 48 13.08 -13.87 2.82
N ALA A 49 11.92 -13.31 2.46
CA ALA A 49 10.93 -13.98 1.61
C ALA A 49 11.50 -14.34 0.23
N GLY A 50 12.27 -13.42 -0.38
CA GLY A 50 12.93 -13.69 -1.66
C GLY A 50 13.92 -14.85 -1.59
N ARG A 51 14.82 -14.84 -0.61
CA ARG A 51 15.77 -15.97 -0.41
C ARG A 51 15.07 -17.29 -0.13
N LEU A 52 14.03 -17.28 0.72
CA LEU A 52 13.24 -18.47 0.99
C LEU A 52 12.57 -19.01 -0.29
N ALA A 53 12.05 -18.14 -1.14
CA ALA A 53 11.47 -18.54 -2.41
C ALA A 53 12.52 -19.23 -3.32
N ASP A 54 13.76 -18.72 -3.36
CA ASP A 54 14.83 -19.31 -4.16
C ASP A 54 15.30 -20.65 -3.59
N GLU A 55 15.38 -20.78 -2.26
CA GLU A 55 15.66 -22.04 -1.58
C GLU A 55 14.58 -23.11 -1.89
N LEU A 56 13.31 -22.70 -1.81
CA LEU A 56 12.18 -23.59 -2.10
C LEU A 56 12.13 -24.00 -3.57
N LYS A 57 12.47 -23.12 -4.53
CA LYS A 57 12.59 -23.46 -5.94
C LYS A 57 13.62 -24.55 -6.18
N SER A 58 14.74 -24.50 -5.46
CA SER A 58 15.83 -25.46 -5.59
C SER A 58 15.50 -26.85 -5.01
N SER A 59 14.58 -26.92 -4.04
CA SER A 59 14.23 -28.13 -3.29
C SER A 59 12.88 -28.74 -3.66
N ASN A 60 12.08 -28.08 -4.51
CA ASN A 60 10.70 -28.46 -4.81
C ASN A 60 10.44 -28.58 -6.32
N ASN A 61 9.98 -29.76 -6.76
CA ASN A 61 9.67 -30.04 -8.16
C ASN A 61 8.30 -29.50 -8.61
N HIS A 62 7.49 -28.93 -7.69
CA HIS A 62 6.12 -28.48 -7.97
C HIS A 62 6.02 -26.98 -8.35
N GLY A 63 7.15 -26.31 -8.40
CA GLY A 63 7.20 -24.87 -8.67
C GLY A 63 6.99 -24.02 -7.42
N VAL A 64 7.52 -22.79 -7.46
CA VAL A 64 7.39 -21.79 -6.39
C VAL A 64 7.16 -20.43 -7.01
N VAL A 65 6.15 -19.72 -6.52
CA VAL A 65 5.86 -18.34 -6.93
C VAL A 65 6.14 -17.41 -5.74
N TRP A 66 7.08 -16.50 -5.94
CA TRP A 66 7.25 -15.36 -5.03
C TRP A 66 6.42 -14.18 -5.53
N ALA A 67 5.38 -13.84 -4.80
CA ALA A 67 4.46 -12.76 -5.20
C ALA A 67 5.16 -11.40 -5.28
N ASN A 68 6.16 -11.13 -4.40
CA ASN A 68 6.96 -9.89 -4.39
C ASN A 68 6.13 -8.63 -4.58
N GLN A 69 5.11 -8.46 -3.73
CA GLN A 69 4.03 -7.47 -3.90
C GLN A 69 4.51 -6.02 -4.08
N PHE A 70 5.74 -5.70 -3.62
CA PHE A 70 6.29 -4.34 -3.73
C PHE A 70 6.89 -4.05 -5.12
N ASP A 71 7.54 -5.04 -5.72
CA ASP A 71 8.34 -4.83 -6.94
C ASP A 71 7.85 -5.66 -8.14
N ASN A 72 6.88 -6.56 -7.95
CA ASN A 72 6.18 -7.22 -9.05
C ASN A 72 5.06 -6.31 -9.56
N THR A 73 5.22 -5.75 -10.76
CA THR A 73 4.28 -4.80 -11.37
C THR A 73 2.96 -5.45 -11.83
N ALA A 74 2.80 -6.77 -11.70
CA ALA A 74 1.49 -7.40 -11.78
C ALA A 74 0.48 -6.81 -10.78
N ASN A 75 0.98 -6.23 -9.67
CA ASN A 75 0.18 -5.51 -8.69
C ASN A 75 -0.43 -4.23 -9.30
N SER A 76 0.38 -3.32 -9.83
CA SER A 76 -0.10 -2.10 -10.51
C SER A 76 -0.95 -2.43 -11.73
N LYS A 77 -0.56 -3.45 -12.50
CA LYS A 77 -1.33 -3.92 -13.66
C LYS A 77 -2.73 -4.40 -13.26
N GLY A 78 -2.87 -5.16 -12.18
CA GLY A 78 -4.18 -5.60 -11.69
C GLY A 78 -5.11 -4.42 -11.38
N HIS A 79 -4.59 -3.38 -10.71
CA HIS A 79 -5.37 -2.16 -10.44
C HIS A 79 -5.68 -1.34 -11.70
N TYR A 80 -4.80 -1.34 -12.70
CA TYR A 80 -5.07 -0.72 -13.99
C TYR A 80 -6.18 -1.45 -14.75
N GLU A 81 -6.21 -2.79 -14.69
CA GLU A 81 -7.19 -3.62 -15.42
C GLU A 81 -8.55 -3.75 -14.72
N SER A 82 -8.63 -3.50 -13.40
CA SER A 82 -9.88 -3.64 -12.62
C SER A 82 -10.25 -2.39 -11.86
N THR A 83 -9.49 -1.97 -10.85
CA THR A 83 -9.86 -0.88 -9.94
C THR A 83 -10.03 0.46 -10.65
N GLY A 84 -9.13 0.78 -11.58
CA GLY A 84 -9.22 2.01 -12.39
C GLY A 84 -10.50 2.07 -13.24
N PRO A 85 -10.81 1.04 -14.05
CA PRO A 85 -12.08 0.92 -14.76
C PRO A 85 -13.31 1.02 -13.87
N GLU A 86 -13.34 0.29 -12.74
CA GLU A 86 -14.46 0.31 -11.80
C GLU A 86 -14.73 1.71 -11.24
N ILE A 87 -13.67 2.44 -10.84
CA ILE A 87 -13.81 3.84 -10.38
C ILE A 87 -14.39 4.70 -11.50
N TRP A 88 -13.86 4.60 -12.72
CA TRP A 88 -14.31 5.38 -13.85
C TRP A 88 -15.79 5.14 -14.19
N ASP A 89 -16.18 3.85 -14.24
CA ASP A 89 -17.54 3.47 -14.61
C ASP A 89 -18.54 3.83 -13.51
N GLN A 90 -18.22 3.56 -12.23
CA GLN A 90 -19.09 3.87 -11.09
C GLN A 90 -19.29 5.39 -10.88
N THR A 91 -18.34 6.21 -11.32
CA THR A 91 -18.46 7.66 -11.29
C THR A 91 -18.98 8.25 -12.60
N GLU A 92 -19.35 7.41 -13.57
CA GLU A 92 -19.79 7.86 -14.92
C GLU A 92 -18.74 8.74 -15.60
N GLY A 93 -17.45 8.49 -15.33
CA GLY A 93 -16.35 9.32 -15.83
C GLY A 93 -16.22 10.70 -15.19
N LYS A 94 -17.00 10.99 -14.15
CA LYS A 94 -17.00 12.27 -13.43
C LYS A 94 -16.02 12.24 -12.26
N VAL A 95 -14.73 12.15 -12.58
CA VAL A 95 -13.63 12.11 -11.59
C VAL A 95 -12.74 13.32 -11.82
N ASP A 96 -12.77 14.27 -10.90
CA ASP A 96 -11.88 15.44 -10.93
C ASP A 96 -10.54 15.12 -10.27
N ALA A 97 -10.55 14.26 -9.24
CA ALA A 97 -9.34 13.91 -8.50
C ALA A 97 -9.41 12.51 -7.88
N PHE A 98 -8.24 11.92 -7.67
CA PHE A 98 -8.06 10.67 -6.92
C PHE A 98 -6.96 10.86 -5.86
N VAL A 99 -7.29 10.54 -4.62
CA VAL A 99 -6.35 10.60 -3.48
C VAL A 99 -6.15 9.20 -2.94
N CYS A 100 -4.91 8.78 -2.77
CA CYS A 100 -4.59 7.45 -2.29
C CYS A 100 -3.31 7.45 -1.46
N ALA A 101 -3.33 6.78 -0.32
CA ALA A 101 -2.11 6.42 0.40
C ALA A 101 -1.36 5.29 -0.32
N SER A 102 -0.08 5.13 -0.02
CA SER A 102 0.76 4.12 -0.67
C SER A 102 1.46 3.24 0.35
N GLY A 103 1.26 1.92 0.23
CA GLY A 103 2.12 0.91 0.83
C GLY A 103 3.04 0.33 -0.24
N THR A 104 2.52 -0.57 -1.08
CA THR A 104 3.26 -1.13 -2.23
C THR A 104 3.35 -0.18 -3.42
N GLY A 105 2.42 0.76 -3.53
CA GLY A 105 2.28 1.65 -4.67
C GLY A 105 1.41 1.12 -5.81
N GLY A 106 1.00 -0.16 -5.75
CA GLY A 106 0.24 -0.77 -6.85
C GLY A 106 -1.08 -0.08 -7.16
N THR A 107 -1.86 0.26 -6.13
CA THR A 107 -3.16 0.91 -6.30
C THR A 107 -3.02 2.29 -6.95
N ILE A 108 -2.19 3.16 -6.35
CA ILE A 108 -2.01 4.53 -6.89
C ILE A 108 -1.41 4.50 -8.31
N ALA A 109 -0.50 3.56 -8.60
CA ALA A 109 0.09 3.42 -9.91
C ALA A 109 -0.92 2.96 -10.97
N GLY A 110 -1.63 1.86 -10.71
CA GLY A 110 -2.60 1.32 -11.66
C GLY A 110 -3.78 2.25 -11.90
N VAL A 111 -4.37 2.78 -10.81
CA VAL A 111 -5.51 3.71 -10.91
C VAL A 111 -5.10 5.01 -11.60
N SER A 112 -3.97 5.62 -11.21
CA SER A 112 -3.51 6.87 -11.84
C SER A 112 -3.23 6.70 -13.33
N SER A 113 -2.63 5.57 -13.72
CA SER A 113 -2.37 5.27 -15.12
C SER A 113 -3.66 5.19 -15.94
N TYR A 114 -4.66 4.47 -15.42
CA TYR A 114 -5.96 4.33 -16.08
C TYR A 114 -6.72 5.67 -16.14
N LEU A 115 -6.86 6.37 -15.01
CA LEU A 115 -7.59 7.63 -14.97
C LEU A 115 -6.96 8.70 -15.86
N LYS A 116 -5.62 8.83 -15.85
CA LYS A 116 -4.89 9.77 -16.72
C LYS A 116 -4.99 9.41 -18.21
N GLU A 117 -5.18 8.14 -18.55
CA GLU A 117 -5.46 7.73 -19.94
C GLU A 117 -6.85 8.19 -20.39
N LYS A 118 -7.86 8.07 -19.52
CA LYS A 118 -9.23 8.51 -19.81
C LYS A 118 -9.37 10.02 -19.80
N ASN A 119 -8.79 10.69 -18.82
CA ASN A 119 -8.82 12.14 -18.68
C ASN A 119 -7.51 12.64 -18.05
N LYS A 120 -6.69 13.35 -18.83
CA LYS A 120 -5.39 13.86 -18.38
C LYS A 120 -5.51 14.94 -17.28
N ASP A 121 -6.67 15.57 -17.15
CA ASP A 121 -6.88 16.64 -16.19
C ASP A 121 -7.21 16.13 -14.78
N VAL A 122 -7.58 14.84 -14.62
CA VAL A 122 -7.78 14.22 -13.31
C VAL A 122 -6.54 14.42 -12.44
N LYS A 123 -6.73 14.99 -11.26
CA LYS A 123 -5.62 15.21 -10.29
C LYS A 123 -5.37 13.97 -9.45
N ILE A 124 -4.13 13.54 -9.38
CA ILE A 124 -3.70 12.38 -8.59
C ILE A 124 -2.82 12.85 -7.45
N TYR A 125 -3.26 12.61 -6.23
CA TYR A 125 -2.52 13.02 -5.04
C TYR A 125 -2.19 11.84 -4.13
N LEU A 126 -0.94 11.81 -3.68
CA LEU A 126 -0.51 10.91 -2.62
C LEU A 126 -0.91 11.49 -1.26
N SER A 127 -1.58 10.69 -0.43
CA SER A 127 -1.80 10.99 0.99
C SER A 127 -0.83 10.13 1.81
N ASP A 128 0.23 10.73 2.33
CA ASP A 128 1.35 10.01 2.92
C ASP A 128 1.40 10.21 4.44
N PRO A 129 1.51 9.14 5.26
CA PRO A 129 1.59 9.30 6.71
C PRO A 129 2.93 9.92 7.12
N ALA A 130 2.94 10.66 8.22
CA ALA A 130 4.18 11.15 8.82
C ALA A 130 5.17 10.00 9.05
N GLY A 131 6.46 10.23 8.81
CA GLY A 131 7.52 9.22 8.88
C GLY A 131 7.77 8.47 7.58
N SER A 132 6.86 8.50 6.61
CA SER A 132 7.11 8.02 5.26
C SER A 132 8.04 8.97 4.49
N SER A 133 8.78 8.43 3.52
CA SER A 133 9.68 9.23 2.67
C SER A 133 9.06 9.64 1.33
N LEU A 134 7.86 9.15 1.01
CA LEU A 134 7.29 9.32 -0.32
C LEU A 134 6.76 10.75 -0.55
N TYR A 135 6.24 11.41 0.48
CA TYR A 135 5.85 12.82 0.41
C TYR A 135 7.04 13.68 -0.04
N ASN A 136 8.16 13.60 0.68
CA ASN A 136 9.35 14.39 0.34
C ASN A 136 9.93 13.99 -1.03
N TYR A 137 9.82 12.73 -1.40
CA TYR A 137 10.24 12.28 -2.73
C TYR A 137 9.42 12.95 -3.85
N ILE A 138 8.10 13.05 -3.70
CA ILE A 138 7.24 13.69 -4.71
C ILE A 138 7.44 15.21 -4.74
N GLU A 139 7.47 15.88 -3.57
CA GLU A 139 7.51 17.34 -3.51
C GLU A 139 8.93 17.91 -3.71
N ASN A 140 9.96 17.21 -3.23
CA ASN A 140 11.33 17.72 -3.16
C ASN A 140 12.36 16.86 -3.90
N GLY A 141 11.99 15.68 -4.40
CA GLY A 141 12.92 14.73 -5.03
C GLY A 141 13.82 13.96 -4.04
N GLU A 142 13.54 14.03 -2.73
CA GLU A 142 14.39 13.45 -1.69
C GLU A 142 13.65 12.33 -0.92
N LEU A 143 14.27 11.15 -0.79
CA LEU A 143 13.77 10.07 0.07
C LEU A 143 14.14 10.35 1.54
N LYS A 144 13.34 11.17 2.20
CA LYS A 144 13.53 11.53 3.60
C LYS A 144 12.20 11.45 4.35
N GLY A 145 12.13 10.58 5.36
CA GLY A 145 11.00 10.51 6.28
C GLY A 145 11.13 11.57 7.39
N ASP A 146 10.00 12.15 7.80
CA ASP A 146 9.93 13.15 8.85
C ASP A 146 8.77 12.83 9.81
N GLY A 147 9.05 12.75 11.11
CA GLY A 147 8.08 12.33 12.11
C GLY A 147 7.86 10.81 12.16
N ASN A 148 6.71 10.43 12.70
CA ASN A 148 6.22 9.05 12.78
C ASN A 148 4.69 9.04 12.79
N SER A 149 4.09 7.87 12.55
CA SER A 149 2.65 7.64 12.61
C SER A 149 2.37 6.28 13.23
N ILE A 150 1.22 6.15 13.89
CA ILE A 150 0.72 4.86 14.37
C ILE A 150 0.09 4.02 13.26
N THR A 151 -0.05 4.60 12.06
CA THR A 151 -0.70 3.94 10.93
C THR A 151 0.17 2.80 10.38
N GLU A 152 -0.41 1.62 10.29
CA GLU A 152 0.23 0.45 9.71
C GLU A 152 -0.18 0.23 8.24
N GLY A 153 0.70 -0.42 7.47
CA GLY A 153 0.42 -0.91 6.12
C GLY A 153 0.53 0.12 5.00
N ILE A 154 0.75 1.39 5.33
CA ILE A 154 1.03 2.47 4.37
C ILE A 154 2.29 3.24 4.77
N GLY A 155 2.79 4.06 3.85
CA GLY A 155 4.08 4.73 3.99
C GLY A 155 5.25 3.83 3.58
N SER A 156 6.30 4.43 3.04
CA SER A 156 7.50 3.73 2.61
C SER A 156 8.74 4.58 2.77
N SER A 157 9.87 3.93 3.06
CA SER A 157 11.20 4.56 3.07
C SER A 157 11.93 4.44 1.72
N ARG A 158 11.28 3.86 0.71
CA ARG A 158 11.84 3.67 -0.63
C ARG A 158 10.77 3.80 -1.72
N VAL A 159 11.21 4.10 -2.92
CA VAL A 159 10.39 3.95 -4.12
C VAL A 159 10.38 2.47 -4.51
N THR A 160 9.20 1.86 -4.53
CA THR A 160 9.00 0.49 -5.03
C THR A 160 8.86 0.50 -6.55
N ALA A 161 9.04 -0.64 -7.22
CA ALA A 161 8.82 -0.70 -8.67
C ALA A 161 7.37 -0.35 -9.05
N ASN A 162 6.39 -0.78 -8.24
CA ASN A 162 4.99 -0.38 -8.45
C ASN A 162 4.79 1.13 -8.30
N PHE A 163 5.31 1.75 -7.23
CA PHE A 163 5.15 3.19 -7.00
C PHE A 163 5.80 4.05 -8.10
N ALA A 164 6.93 3.58 -8.66
CA ALA A 164 7.64 4.27 -9.73
C ALA A 164 6.80 4.47 -11.01
N GLU A 165 5.76 3.64 -11.21
CA GLU A 165 4.85 3.74 -12.35
C GLU A 165 3.71 4.77 -12.12
N ALA A 166 3.53 5.27 -10.88
CA ALA A 166 2.43 6.15 -10.53
C ALA A 166 2.58 7.54 -11.16
N LYS A 167 1.45 8.07 -11.65
CA LYS A 167 1.36 9.40 -12.28
C LYS A 167 0.79 10.41 -11.29
N ILE A 168 1.61 10.89 -10.37
CA ILE A 168 1.24 11.72 -9.23
C ILE A 168 1.45 13.20 -9.55
N ASP A 169 0.44 14.04 -9.27
CA ASP A 169 0.49 15.49 -9.48
C ASP A 169 0.96 16.25 -8.22
N GLY A 170 0.88 15.63 -7.03
CA GLY A 170 1.33 16.22 -5.78
C GLY A 170 1.07 15.30 -4.59
N ALA A 171 1.51 15.72 -3.42
CA ALA A 171 1.39 14.92 -2.21
C ALA A 171 1.00 15.76 -0.99
N PHE A 172 0.47 15.08 0.04
CA PHE A 172 0.22 15.63 1.36
C PHE A 172 0.88 14.75 2.41
N SER A 173 1.65 15.35 3.31
CA SER A 173 2.07 14.68 4.55
C SER A 173 0.96 14.84 5.60
N ILE A 174 0.42 13.73 6.08
CA ILE A 174 -0.67 13.68 7.04
C ILE A 174 -0.15 13.12 8.36
N ASN A 175 -0.34 13.87 9.44
CA ASN A 175 -0.01 13.43 10.79
C ASN A 175 -1.22 12.82 11.52
N ASP A 176 -0.95 12.11 12.62
CA ASP A 176 -1.99 11.44 13.40
C ASP A 176 -2.95 12.43 14.06
N GLN A 177 -2.50 13.64 14.43
CA GLN A 177 -3.34 14.68 15.02
C GLN A 177 -4.41 15.18 14.05
N GLU A 178 -4.20 15.03 12.75
CA GLU A 178 -5.18 15.38 11.72
C GLU A 178 -6.07 14.20 11.36
N SER A 179 -5.50 13.00 11.19
CA SER A 179 -6.24 11.83 10.70
C SER A 179 -7.13 11.17 11.77
N LEU A 180 -6.69 11.10 13.03
CA LEU A 180 -7.43 10.42 14.09
C LEU A 180 -8.75 11.10 14.47
N PRO A 181 -8.84 12.44 14.64
CA PRO A 181 -10.12 13.09 14.90
C PRO A 181 -11.18 12.82 13.84
N ILE A 182 -10.80 12.68 12.56
CA ILE A 182 -11.71 12.32 11.47
C ILE A 182 -12.34 10.94 11.71
N LEU A 183 -11.54 9.96 12.16
CA LEU A 183 -12.04 8.62 12.44
C LEU A 183 -12.99 8.59 13.63
N TYR A 184 -12.69 9.37 14.70
CA TYR A 184 -13.57 9.50 15.83
C TYR A 184 -14.90 10.17 15.47
N ASP A 185 -14.86 11.20 14.63
CA ASP A 185 -16.07 11.86 14.13
C ASP A 185 -16.94 10.88 13.32
N LEU A 186 -16.32 10.12 12.40
CA LEU A 186 -17.03 9.13 11.59
C LEU A 186 -17.67 8.02 12.40
N ILE A 187 -16.99 7.52 13.43
CA ILE A 187 -17.60 6.47 14.27
C ILE A 187 -18.74 7.01 15.14
N GLN A 188 -18.59 8.23 15.66
CA GLN A 188 -19.59 8.84 16.56
C GLN A 188 -20.82 9.34 15.80
N ASN A 189 -20.65 9.95 14.66
CA ASN A 189 -21.73 10.65 13.96
C ASN A 189 -22.28 9.87 12.77
N GLU A 190 -21.47 9.01 12.12
CA GLU A 190 -21.87 8.24 10.93
C GLU A 190 -21.93 6.72 11.19
N GLY A 191 -21.47 6.24 12.35
CA GLY A 191 -21.41 4.82 12.67
C GLY A 191 -20.35 4.03 11.85
N LEU A 192 -19.40 4.72 11.23
CA LEU A 192 -18.35 4.12 10.39
C LEU A 192 -17.09 3.85 11.22
N SER A 193 -16.84 2.58 11.55
CA SER A 193 -15.60 2.13 12.21
C SER A 193 -14.54 1.80 11.18
N LEU A 194 -13.61 2.73 10.95
CA LEU A 194 -12.56 2.63 9.93
C LEU A 194 -11.16 2.53 10.56
N GLY A 195 -10.23 1.91 9.83
CA GLY A 195 -8.82 1.81 10.23
C GLY A 195 -8.06 3.15 10.08
N THR A 196 -6.90 3.25 10.74
CA THR A 196 -6.08 4.49 10.75
C THR A 196 -5.65 4.95 9.35
N SER A 197 -5.38 4.04 8.44
CA SER A 197 -5.07 4.36 7.04
C SER A 197 -6.22 5.04 6.29
N CYS A 198 -7.48 4.76 6.65
CA CYS A 198 -8.63 5.48 6.09
C CYS A 198 -8.63 6.95 6.49
N GLY A 199 -8.29 7.24 7.77
CA GLY A 199 -8.15 8.62 8.24
C GLY A 199 -7.13 9.42 7.45
N VAL A 200 -5.99 8.81 7.12
CA VAL A 200 -4.95 9.43 6.28
C VAL A 200 -5.50 9.75 4.88
N ASN A 201 -6.21 8.81 4.26
CA ASN A 201 -6.81 9.02 2.92
C ASN A 201 -7.87 10.13 2.95
N ILE A 202 -8.74 10.13 3.94
CA ILE A 202 -9.83 11.13 4.08
C ILE A 202 -9.25 12.52 4.34
N ALA A 203 -8.23 12.63 5.21
CA ALA A 203 -7.54 13.90 5.45
C ALA A 203 -6.93 14.49 4.17
N GLY A 204 -6.26 13.65 3.37
CA GLY A 204 -5.74 14.04 2.07
C GLY A 204 -6.83 14.52 1.10
N ALA A 205 -7.96 13.81 1.05
CA ALA A 205 -9.10 14.18 0.23
C ALA A 205 -9.72 15.54 0.67
N ILE A 206 -9.87 15.75 1.98
CA ILE A 206 -10.34 17.03 2.54
C ILE A 206 -9.40 18.18 2.17
N ARG A 207 -8.09 17.97 2.25
CA ARG A 207 -7.10 19.00 1.85
C ARG A 207 -7.21 19.33 0.36
N LEU A 208 -7.37 18.32 -0.48
CA LEU A 208 -7.48 18.54 -1.92
C LEU A 208 -8.77 19.25 -2.28
N GLY A 209 -9.90 18.90 -1.67
CA GLY A 209 -11.18 19.56 -1.92
C GLY A 209 -11.26 21.02 -1.46
N LYS A 210 -10.27 21.49 -0.66
CA LYS A 210 -10.15 22.90 -0.24
C LYS A 210 -9.20 23.72 -1.11
N LYS A 211 -8.48 23.09 -2.04
CA LYS A 211 -7.63 23.76 -3.04
C LYS A 211 -8.44 24.26 -4.21
#